data_a3473457a2ee608ef63e054c0f3f4322
#
_entry.id   a3473457a2ee608ef63e054c0f3f4322
#
_cell.length_a   1.000
_cell.length_b   1.000
_cell.length_c   1.000
_cell.angle_alpha   90.00
_cell.angle_beta   90.00
_cell.angle_gamma   90.00
#
_symmetry.space_group_name_H-M   'P 1'
#
loop_
_entity.id
_entity.type
_entity.pdbx_description
1 polymer ?
#
loop_
_entity_poly.entity_id
_entity_poly.type
_entity_poly.pdbx_seq_one_letter_code
_entity_poly.pdbx_strand_id
1 'polypeptide(L)'
;YGAELNDENQDITLDNFAELIDNQSWEEFMPRGVTKELFKEFIPYYDPDMFRAVGRNYRDLVRQADQLAPMERVKAVSRIFSYFRNPDKETVLTPWRVVNMHIGDCIGGYVFFDEAMETESVAPRFIDHGEVTDAVFKDRNTRILEINSKTGLYPLYMAYSVFAEKLKDYRDNHMLATDVPVDIQNQIWYNVLKDNIFVICKTEMAKSITKRTLRGFRRAKVNARYFEDLINKITNQSDMFIKKMHDGK
;
A
#
# COMPACT_ATOMS: atom_id res chain seq x y z
N TYR A 1 -9.05 8.62 1.52
CA TYR A 1 -8.47 7.33 1.16
C TYR A 1 -7.84 6.61 2.36
N GLY A 2 -7.14 7.21 3.26
CA GLY A 2 -6.36 6.56 4.32
C GLY A 2 -6.91 6.67 5.74
N ALA A 3 -7.92 7.49 5.99
CA ALA A 3 -8.50 7.59 7.31
C ALA A 3 -9.27 6.31 7.66
N GLU A 4 -8.95 5.67 8.78
CA GLU A 4 -9.82 4.65 9.39
C GLU A 4 -10.98 5.38 10.07
N LEU A 5 -12.02 5.62 9.31
CA LEU A 5 -13.26 6.09 9.86
C LEU A 5 -14.00 4.87 10.45
N ASN A 6 -14.58 5.03 11.63
CA ASN A 6 -15.45 4.01 12.22
C ASN A 6 -16.65 3.70 11.33
N ASP A 7 -17.04 4.65 10.47
CA ASP A 7 -18.03 4.49 9.42
C ASP A 7 -17.35 4.74 8.06
N GLU A 8 -17.25 3.69 7.23
CA GLU A 8 -16.70 3.77 5.88
C GLU A 8 -17.53 4.67 4.94
N ASN A 9 -18.73 5.06 5.33
CA ASN A 9 -19.61 5.95 4.58
C ASN A 9 -19.56 7.40 5.08
N GLN A 10 -18.87 7.68 6.18
CA GLN A 10 -18.74 9.04 6.68
C GLN A 10 -18.01 9.91 5.66
N ASP A 11 -18.60 11.03 5.30
CA ASP A 11 -17.94 12.02 4.47
C ASP A 11 -16.86 12.75 5.24
N ILE A 12 -15.72 12.92 4.58
CA ILE A 12 -14.67 13.82 5.02
C ILE A 12 -14.98 15.20 4.44
N THR A 13 -15.12 16.18 5.32
CA THR A 13 -15.40 17.58 4.99
C THR A 13 -14.24 18.46 5.40
N LEU A 14 -14.18 19.69 4.94
CA LEU A 14 -13.18 20.66 5.41
C LEU A 14 -13.24 20.85 6.91
N ASP A 15 -14.44 20.86 7.50
CA ASP A 15 -14.63 21.09 8.93
C ASP A 15 -14.10 19.95 9.79
N ASN A 16 -14.29 18.68 9.37
CA ASN A 16 -13.88 17.52 10.16
C ASN A 16 -12.49 16.98 9.79
N PHE A 17 -11.92 17.40 8.66
CA PHE A 17 -10.67 16.85 8.13
C PHE A 17 -9.51 16.93 9.13
N ALA A 18 -9.28 18.12 9.72
CA ALA A 18 -8.18 18.31 10.67
C ALA A 18 -8.39 17.55 11.99
N GLU A 19 -9.64 17.30 12.39
CA GLU A 19 -10.00 16.59 13.62
C GLU A 19 -9.88 15.07 13.47
N LEU A 20 -10.11 14.56 12.29
CA LEU A 20 -10.01 13.12 11.98
C LEU A 20 -8.57 12.61 11.89
N ILE A 21 -7.59 13.48 11.76
CA ILE A 21 -6.18 13.14 11.62
C ILE A 21 -5.45 13.44 12.94
N ASP A 22 -4.76 12.45 13.50
CA ASP A 22 -3.89 12.65 14.66
C ASP A 22 -2.69 13.57 14.32
N ASN A 23 -2.02 14.13 15.32
CA ASN A 23 -0.97 15.12 15.09
C ASN A 23 0.26 14.53 14.41
N GLN A 24 0.65 13.29 14.73
CA GLN A 24 1.81 12.65 14.09
C GLN A 24 1.53 12.38 12.61
N SER A 25 0.32 11.91 12.28
CA SER A 25 -0.12 11.72 10.91
C SER A 25 -0.21 13.06 10.15
N TRP A 26 -0.67 14.11 10.81
CA TRP A 26 -0.69 15.45 10.23
C TRP A 26 0.71 15.91 9.83
N GLU A 27 1.68 15.82 10.75
CA GLU A 27 3.08 16.20 10.50
C GLU A 27 3.75 15.34 9.39
N GLU A 28 3.36 14.07 9.25
CA GLU A 28 3.92 13.19 8.23
C GLU A 28 3.43 13.50 6.81
N PHE A 29 2.17 13.94 6.67
CA PHE A 29 1.52 14.08 5.37
C PHE A 29 1.27 15.51 4.92
N MET A 30 1.34 16.48 5.82
CA MET A 30 1.18 17.89 5.48
C MET A 30 2.53 18.57 5.25
N PRO A 31 2.58 19.65 4.44
CA PRO A 31 3.79 20.43 4.27
C PRO A 31 4.31 20.95 5.60
N ARG A 32 5.64 21.01 5.73
CA ARG A 32 6.28 21.52 6.93
C ARG A 32 5.79 22.93 7.27
N GLY A 33 5.39 23.13 8.52
CA GLY A 33 4.86 24.41 9.02
C GLY A 33 3.36 24.63 8.78
N VAL A 34 2.67 23.74 8.09
CA VAL A 34 1.22 23.77 7.97
C VAL A 34 0.61 23.06 9.19
N THR A 35 0.29 23.84 10.23
CA THR A 35 -0.41 23.33 11.41
C THR A 35 -1.91 23.17 11.15
N LYS A 36 -2.62 22.47 12.04
CA LYS A 36 -4.09 22.34 11.95
C LYS A 36 -4.78 23.68 12.14
N GLU A 37 -4.23 24.56 12.96
CA GLU A 37 -4.72 25.92 13.18
C GLU A 37 -4.58 26.73 11.90
N LEU A 38 -3.39 26.71 11.28
CA LEU A 38 -3.16 27.39 10.00
C LEU A 38 -4.10 26.85 8.91
N PHE A 39 -4.29 25.54 8.84
CA PHE A 39 -5.24 24.93 7.88
C PHE A 39 -6.67 25.46 8.10
N LYS A 40 -7.11 25.58 9.36
CA LYS A 40 -8.44 26.13 9.69
C LYS A 40 -8.61 27.58 9.22
N GLU A 41 -7.57 28.40 9.26
CA GLU A 41 -7.60 29.77 8.74
C GLU A 41 -7.77 29.80 7.20
N PHE A 42 -7.32 28.76 6.50
CA PHE A 42 -7.47 28.66 5.04
C PHE A 42 -8.79 28.04 4.58
N ILE A 43 -9.58 27.42 5.47
CA ILE A 43 -10.88 26.79 5.10
C ILE A 43 -11.78 27.73 4.30
N PRO A 44 -11.95 29.04 4.61
CA PRO A 44 -12.81 29.95 3.85
C PRO A 44 -12.40 30.14 2.38
N TYR A 45 -11.18 29.78 2.00
CA TYR A 45 -10.67 29.90 0.63
C TYR A 45 -10.83 28.60 -0.20
N TYR A 46 -11.29 27.50 0.41
CA TYR A 46 -11.55 26.25 -0.26
C TYR A 46 -13.03 26.11 -0.60
N ASP A 47 -13.33 25.46 -1.71
CA ASP A 47 -14.67 25.05 -2.07
C ASP A 47 -15.04 23.75 -1.31
N PRO A 48 -16.01 23.78 -0.37
CA PRO A 48 -16.35 22.62 0.44
C PRO A 48 -17.03 21.52 -0.36
N ASP A 49 -17.77 21.86 -1.42
CA ASP A 49 -18.46 20.87 -2.25
C ASP A 49 -17.46 20.16 -3.17
N MET A 50 -16.49 20.88 -3.72
CA MET A 50 -15.38 20.28 -4.48
C MET A 50 -14.54 19.37 -3.59
N PHE A 51 -14.18 19.80 -2.39
CA PHE A 51 -13.40 18.97 -1.44
C PHE A 51 -14.11 17.64 -1.15
N ARG A 52 -15.42 17.70 -0.85
CA ARG A 52 -16.23 16.52 -0.59
C ARG A 52 -16.36 15.63 -1.82
N ALA A 53 -16.59 16.20 -2.99
CA ALA A 53 -16.73 15.47 -4.25
C ALA A 53 -15.44 14.72 -4.61
N VAL A 54 -14.28 15.34 -4.43
CA VAL A 54 -12.96 14.71 -4.64
C VAL A 54 -12.76 13.53 -3.68
N GLY A 55 -13.09 13.71 -2.39
CA GLY A 55 -12.99 12.63 -1.40
C GLY A 55 -13.87 11.42 -1.75
N ARG A 56 -15.12 11.66 -2.18
CA ARG A 56 -16.02 10.60 -2.67
C ARG A 56 -15.48 9.92 -3.90
N ASN A 57 -14.99 10.67 -4.88
CA ASN A 57 -14.44 10.14 -6.11
C ASN A 57 -13.25 9.19 -5.85
N TYR A 58 -12.31 9.54 -4.97
CA TYR A 58 -11.22 8.62 -4.60
C TYR A 58 -11.72 7.35 -3.94
N ARG A 59 -12.74 7.45 -3.10
CA ARG A 59 -13.36 6.28 -2.47
C ARG A 59 -13.99 5.35 -3.51
N ASP A 60 -14.70 5.92 -4.47
CA ASP A 60 -15.36 5.17 -5.54
C ASP A 60 -14.34 4.54 -6.50
N LEU A 61 -13.25 5.22 -6.84
CA LEU A 61 -12.16 4.64 -7.63
C LEU A 61 -11.56 3.40 -6.94
N VAL A 62 -11.37 3.44 -5.62
CA VAL A 62 -10.88 2.26 -4.88
C VAL A 62 -11.91 1.13 -4.87
N ARG A 63 -13.21 1.44 -4.68
CA ARG A 63 -14.28 0.44 -4.75
C ARG A 63 -14.39 -0.21 -6.12
N GLN A 64 -14.21 0.57 -7.19
CA GLN A 64 -14.15 0.05 -8.56
C GLN A 64 -12.92 -0.85 -8.75
N ALA A 65 -11.74 -0.43 -8.28
CA ALA A 65 -10.54 -1.24 -8.31
C ALA A 65 -10.72 -2.58 -7.56
N ASP A 66 -11.51 -2.59 -6.49
CA ASP A 66 -11.78 -3.80 -5.72
C ASP A 66 -12.64 -4.85 -6.48
N GLN A 67 -13.25 -4.50 -7.59
CA GLN A 67 -13.97 -5.45 -8.46
C GLN A 67 -13.06 -6.15 -9.47
N LEU A 68 -11.82 -5.68 -9.62
CA LEU A 68 -10.87 -6.19 -10.60
C LEU A 68 -10.07 -7.39 -10.08
N ALA A 69 -9.53 -8.18 -11.00
CA ALA A 69 -8.53 -9.19 -10.69
C ALA A 69 -7.25 -8.53 -10.10
N PRO A 70 -6.45 -9.24 -9.32
CA PRO A 70 -5.31 -8.64 -8.59
C PRO A 70 -4.36 -7.81 -9.45
N MET A 71 -4.00 -8.25 -10.65
CA MET A 71 -3.13 -7.49 -11.55
C MET A 71 -3.73 -6.14 -11.93
N GLU A 72 -4.96 -6.15 -12.42
CA GLU A 72 -5.64 -4.92 -12.85
C GLU A 72 -5.94 -4.01 -11.66
N ARG A 73 -6.21 -4.60 -10.48
CA ARG A 73 -6.35 -3.84 -9.24
C ARG A 73 -5.07 -3.11 -8.85
N VAL A 74 -3.91 -3.76 -8.94
CA VAL A 74 -2.61 -3.12 -8.67
C VAL A 74 -2.41 -1.90 -9.58
N LYS A 75 -2.68 -2.04 -10.88
CA LYS A 75 -2.60 -0.93 -11.83
C LYS A 75 -3.59 0.20 -11.49
N ALA A 76 -4.83 -0.14 -11.17
CA ALA A 76 -5.85 0.85 -10.81
C ALA A 76 -5.46 1.62 -9.54
N VAL A 77 -4.99 0.93 -8.51
CA VAL A 77 -4.55 1.55 -7.25
C VAL A 77 -3.32 2.43 -7.46
N SER A 78 -2.31 1.96 -8.22
CA SER A 78 -1.12 2.76 -8.50
C SER A 78 -1.44 4.05 -9.26
N ARG A 79 -2.42 4.01 -10.18
CA ARG A 79 -2.92 5.20 -10.88
C ARG A 79 -3.60 6.19 -9.95
N ILE A 80 -4.34 5.73 -8.94
CA ILE A 80 -4.91 6.64 -7.92
C ILE A 80 -3.79 7.44 -7.25
N PHE A 81 -2.66 6.81 -6.92
CA PHE A 81 -1.52 7.53 -6.34
C PHE A 81 -0.85 8.52 -7.29
N SER A 82 -0.96 8.34 -8.60
CA SER A 82 -0.40 9.29 -9.58
C SER A 82 -1.09 10.66 -9.57
N TYR A 83 -2.30 10.75 -9.02
CA TYR A 83 -3.02 12.02 -8.85
C TYR A 83 -2.52 12.84 -7.66
N PHE A 84 -1.81 12.22 -6.71
CA PHE A 84 -1.26 12.92 -5.56
C PHE A 84 0.12 13.47 -5.90
N ARG A 85 0.31 14.76 -5.66
CA ARG A 85 1.61 15.44 -5.79
C ARG A 85 2.26 15.55 -4.42
N ASN A 86 3.58 15.50 -4.39
CA ASN A 86 4.32 15.80 -3.18
C ASN A 86 4.06 17.25 -2.78
N PRO A 87 3.58 17.52 -1.56
CA PRO A 87 3.26 18.88 -1.13
C PRO A 87 4.51 19.74 -0.99
N ASP A 88 5.65 19.15 -0.66
CA ASP A 88 6.95 19.81 -0.58
C ASP A 88 8.11 18.83 -0.86
N LYS A 89 9.36 19.29 -0.70
CA LYS A 89 10.56 18.47 -0.93
C LYS A 89 10.81 17.42 0.17
N GLU A 90 10.27 17.63 1.36
CA GLU A 90 10.48 16.77 2.52
C GLU A 90 9.38 15.71 2.65
N THR A 91 8.16 16.02 2.20
CA THR A 91 7.01 15.12 2.23
C THR A 91 6.90 14.33 0.93
N VAL A 92 7.77 13.34 0.77
CA VAL A 92 7.84 12.55 -0.46
C VAL A 92 6.91 11.34 -0.39
N LEU A 93 6.02 11.24 -1.38
CA LEU A 93 5.27 10.02 -1.70
C LEU A 93 5.96 9.37 -2.90
N THR A 94 6.66 8.26 -2.68
CA THR A 94 7.43 7.59 -3.74
C THR A 94 6.52 7.15 -4.88
N PRO A 95 6.72 7.63 -6.13
CA PRO A 95 5.89 7.26 -7.26
C PRO A 95 6.00 5.77 -7.59
N TRP A 96 4.91 5.19 -8.12
CA TRP A 96 4.88 3.78 -8.52
C TRP A 96 6.00 3.38 -9.49
N ARG A 97 6.33 4.23 -10.44
CA ARG A 97 7.45 4.02 -11.35
C ARG A 97 8.78 3.84 -10.60
N VAL A 98 9.04 4.69 -9.60
CA VAL A 98 10.28 4.63 -8.80
C VAL A 98 10.33 3.36 -7.95
N VAL A 99 9.19 2.93 -7.38
CA VAL A 99 9.11 1.64 -6.66
C VAL A 99 9.48 0.48 -7.57
N ASN A 100 8.93 0.44 -8.79
CA ASN A 100 9.20 -0.60 -9.78
C ASN A 100 10.67 -0.62 -10.20
N MET A 101 11.25 0.55 -10.48
CA MET A 101 12.65 0.68 -10.83
C MET A 101 13.54 0.19 -9.67
N HIS A 102 13.35 0.71 -8.48
CA HIS A 102 14.18 0.40 -7.32
C HIS A 102 14.15 -1.09 -6.96
N ILE A 103 12.96 -1.67 -6.81
CA ILE A 103 12.85 -3.09 -6.44
C ILE A 103 13.25 -3.98 -7.60
N GLY A 104 12.86 -3.66 -8.82
CA GLY A 104 13.25 -4.39 -10.03
C GLY A 104 14.76 -4.49 -10.18
N ASP A 105 15.48 -3.39 -9.94
CA ASP A 105 16.95 -3.35 -10.04
C ASP A 105 17.65 -4.08 -8.88
N CYS A 106 17.10 -4.02 -7.66
CA CYS A 106 17.76 -4.56 -6.47
C CYS A 106 17.44 -6.04 -6.22
N ILE A 107 16.19 -6.47 -6.45
CA ILE A 107 15.67 -7.78 -6.02
C ILE A 107 15.03 -8.53 -7.18
N GLY A 108 14.55 -7.81 -8.21
CA GLY A 108 13.78 -8.37 -9.29
C GLY A 108 12.28 -8.43 -9.00
N GLY A 109 11.60 -9.45 -9.52
CA GLY A 109 10.16 -9.62 -9.42
C GLY A 109 9.40 -9.06 -10.63
N TYR A 110 8.12 -8.75 -10.46
CA TYR A 110 7.23 -8.34 -11.57
C TYR A 110 7.13 -6.83 -11.71
N VAL A 111 7.84 -6.29 -12.70
CA VAL A 111 7.88 -4.85 -13.03
C VAL A 111 6.76 -4.49 -13.98
N PHE A 112 5.99 -3.45 -13.64
CA PHE A 112 4.82 -2.98 -14.38
C PHE A 112 5.14 -1.98 -15.50
N PHE A 113 6.40 -1.75 -15.78
CA PHE A 113 6.85 -0.80 -16.79
C PHE A 113 7.72 -1.48 -17.86
N ASP A 114 7.83 -0.85 -19.03
CA ASP A 114 8.77 -1.23 -20.08
C ASP A 114 10.22 -1.15 -19.60
N GLU A 115 11.18 -1.53 -20.47
CA GLU A 115 12.60 -1.51 -20.14
C GLU A 115 13.13 -0.09 -19.89
N ALA A 116 12.59 0.89 -20.59
CA ALA A 116 12.93 2.30 -20.40
C ALA A 116 12.28 2.92 -19.16
N MET A 117 11.41 2.19 -18.48
CA MET A 117 10.60 2.66 -17.34
C MET A 117 9.76 3.90 -17.67
N GLU A 118 9.33 4.04 -18.92
CA GLU A 118 8.56 5.20 -19.40
C GLU A 118 7.06 4.89 -19.48
N THR A 119 6.70 3.67 -19.92
CA THR A 119 5.32 3.30 -20.19
C THR A 119 4.90 2.09 -19.33
N GLU A 120 3.69 2.15 -18.78
CA GLU A 120 3.10 1.00 -18.07
C GLU A 120 2.79 -0.12 -19.06
N SER A 121 3.33 -1.31 -18.80
CA SER A 121 3.18 -2.49 -19.65
C SER A 121 1.77 -3.11 -19.53
N VAL A 122 1.30 -3.74 -20.61
CA VAL A 122 0.02 -4.49 -20.59
C VAL A 122 0.09 -5.61 -19.56
N ALA A 123 1.17 -6.39 -19.54
CA ALA A 123 1.45 -7.37 -18.50
C ALA A 123 2.80 -7.06 -17.85
N PRO A 124 2.92 -7.23 -16.51
CA PRO A 124 4.20 -7.06 -15.84
C PRO A 124 5.25 -8.04 -16.37
N ARG A 125 6.48 -7.57 -16.52
CA ARG A 125 7.62 -8.39 -16.92
C ARG A 125 8.40 -8.86 -15.70
N PHE A 126 8.81 -10.11 -15.72
CA PHE A 126 9.60 -10.70 -14.63
C PHE A 126 11.08 -10.38 -14.82
N ILE A 127 11.69 -9.81 -13.78
CA ILE A 127 13.15 -9.60 -13.70
C ILE A 127 13.71 -10.61 -12.71
N ASP A 128 14.70 -11.36 -13.16
CA ASP A 128 15.33 -12.42 -12.36
C ASP A 128 16.81 -12.08 -12.09
N HIS A 129 17.16 -11.95 -10.82
CA HIS A 129 18.53 -11.78 -10.34
C HIS A 129 19.07 -13.06 -9.65
N GLY A 130 18.52 -14.23 -10.03
CA GLY A 130 18.94 -15.53 -9.52
C GLY A 130 18.55 -15.75 -8.07
N GLU A 131 19.51 -16.18 -7.24
CA GLU A 131 19.25 -16.58 -5.84
C GLU A 131 18.48 -15.55 -5.01
N VAL A 132 18.74 -14.26 -5.23
CA VAL A 132 18.05 -13.18 -4.52
C VAL A 132 16.56 -13.14 -4.87
N THR A 133 16.24 -13.22 -6.16
CA THR A 133 14.85 -13.22 -6.64
C THR A 133 14.13 -14.49 -6.18
N ASP A 134 14.80 -15.63 -6.27
CA ASP A 134 14.23 -16.92 -5.86
C ASP A 134 13.91 -16.95 -4.37
N ALA A 135 14.84 -16.50 -3.52
CA ALA A 135 14.64 -16.46 -2.06
C ALA A 135 13.48 -15.53 -1.64
N VAL A 136 13.27 -14.43 -2.37
CA VAL A 136 12.23 -13.46 -2.01
C VAL A 136 10.87 -13.82 -2.60
N PHE A 137 10.78 -14.27 -3.84
CA PHE A 137 9.50 -14.39 -4.55
C PHE A 137 9.07 -15.84 -4.82
N LYS A 138 10.01 -16.79 -4.99
CA LYS A 138 9.70 -18.18 -5.30
C LYS A 138 9.61 -19.08 -4.06
N ASP A 139 10.21 -18.67 -2.93
CA ASP A 139 10.01 -19.40 -1.66
C ASP A 139 8.57 -19.20 -1.16
N ARG A 140 7.82 -20.31 -1.04
CA ARG A 140 6.42 -20.31 -0.59
C ARG A 140 6.23 -19.76 0.82
N ASN A 141 7.26 -19.86 1.67
CA ASN A 141 7.26 -19.45 3.07
C ASN A 141 7.91 -18.08 3.31
N THR A 142 8.31 -17.38 2.25
CA THR A 142 8.94 -16.06 2.35
C THR A 142 8.08 -15.13 3.21
N ARG A 143 8.75 -14.34 4.05
CA ARG A 143 8.13 -13.28 4.85
C ARG A 143 8.87 -11.99 4.61
N ILE A 144 8.18 -11.04 4.06
CA ILE A 144 8.71 -9.75 3.64
C ILE A 144 8.26 -8.70 4.64
N LEU A 145 9.22 -8.00 5.24
CA LEU A 145 8.96 -6.88 6.15
C LEU A 145 9.40 -5.57 5.50
N GLU A 146 8.46 -4.65 5.37
CA GLU A 146 8.74 -3.25 5.07
C GLU A 146 8.62 -2.41 6.33
N ILE A 147 9.60 -1.51 6.52
CA ILE A 147 9.62 -0.57 7.64
C ILE A 147 9.47 0.85 7.09
N ASN A 148 8.62 1.64 7.75
CA ASN A 148 8.34 3.04 7.40
C ASN A 148 7.51 3.22 6.11
N SER A 149 6.53 2.35 5.87
CA SER A 149 5.60 2.52 4.76
C SER A 149 4.69 3.73 4.97
N LYS A 150 4.52 4.55 3.93
CA LYS A 150 3.56 5.66 3.87
C LYS A 150 2.34 5.31 3.02
N THR A 151 2.58 4.99 1.76
CA THR A 151 1.55 4.76 0.74
C THR A 151 1.19 3.29 0.58
N GLY A 152 2.06 2.38 1.01
CA GLY A 152 1.91 0.96 0.79
C GLY A 152 2.28 0.50 -0.63
N LEU A 153 2.93 1.34 -1.45
CA LEU A 153 3.29 0.96 -2.83
C LEU A 153 4.46 -0.03 -2.88
N TYR A 154 5.45 0.07 -1.98
CA TYR A 154 6.49 -0.94 -1.86
C TYR A 154 5.93 -2.31 -1.49
N PRO A 155 5.15 -2.48 -0.42
CA PRO A 155 4.53 -3.77 -0.12
C PRO A 155 3.52 -4.22 -1.16
N LEU A 156 2.91 -3.30 -1.94
CA LEU A 156 2.06 -3.65 -3.06
C LEU A 156 2.83 -4.36 -4.18
N TYR A 157 4.02 -3.85 -4.54
CA TYR A 157 4.92 -4.49 -5.51
C TYR A 157 5.36 -5.87 -5.04
N MET A 158 5.81 -5.96 -3.78
CA MET A 158 6.27 -7.21 -3.18
C MET A 158 5.14 -8.25 -3.12
N ALA A 159 3.95 -7.82 -2.68
CA ALA A 159 2.77 -8.68 -2.63
C ALA A 159 2.38 -9.22 -4.01
N TYR A 160 2.43 -8.35 -5.03
CA TYR A 160 2.11 -8.78 -6.39
C TYR A 160 3.13 -9.78 -6.94
N SER A 161 4.41 -9.57 -6.71
CA SER A 161 5.46 -10.49 -7.17
C SER A 161 5.34 -11.87 -6.52
N VAL A 162 5.09 -11.95 -5.23
CA VAL A 162 4.80 -13.22 -4.53
C VAL A 162 3.50 -13.85 -5.04
N PHE A 163 2.47 -13.04 -5.25
CA PHE A 163 1.18 -13.52 -5.79
C PHE A 163 1.33 -14.13 -7.17
N ALA A 164 2.07 -13.48 -8.07
CA ALA A 164 2.25 -13.93 -9.43
C ALA A 164 2.97 -15.29 -9.51
N GLU A 165 4.00 -15.51 -8.70
CA GLU A 165 4.67 -16.80 -8.59
C GLU A 165 3.73 -17.88 -8.01
N LYS A 166 2.98 -17.58 -6.95
CA LYS A 166 2.00 -18.51 -6.39
C LYS A 166 0.85 -18.82 -7.36
N LEU A 167 0.43 -17.85 -8.17
CA LEU A 167 -0.58 -18.05 -9.20
C LEU A 167 -0.06 -18.97 -10.32
N LYS A 168 1.20 -18.79 -10.73
CA LYS A 168 1.88 -19.65 -11.68
C LYS A 168 1.97 -21.08 -11.14
N ASP A 169 2.45 -21.27 -9.91
CA ASP A 169 2.48 -22.57 -9.22
C ASP A 169 1.09 -23.23 -9.18
N TYR A 170 0.06 -22.45 -8.85
CA TYR A 170 -1.32 -22.97 -8.81
C TYR A 170 -1.75 -23.48 -10.17
N ARG A 171 -1.52 -22.71 -11.24
CA ARG A 171 -1.86 -23.09 -12.61
C ARG A 171 -1.12 -24.35 -13.04
N ASP A 172 0.19 -24.42 -12.78
CA ASP A 172 1.03 -25.55 -13.17
C ASP A 172 0.63 -26.84 -12.42
N ASN A 173 0.37 -26.75 -11.10
CA ASN A 173 -0.06 -27.89 -10.30
C ASN A 173 -1.45 -28.43 -10.65
N HIS A 174 -2.34 -27.62 -11.23
CA HIS A 174 -3.69 -28.03 -11.64
C HIS A 174 -3.79 -28.28 -13.15
N MET A 175 -2.66 -28.18 -13.90
CA MET A 175 -2.60 -28.36 -15.35
C MET A 175 -3.66 -27.55 -16.11
N LEU A 176 -3.90 -26.30 -15.66
CA LEU A 176 -4.95 -25.45 -16.23
C LEU A 176 -4.51 -24.92 -17.59
N ALA A 177 -5.28 -25.24 -18.62
CA ALA A 177 -5.09 -24.70 -19.97
C ALA A 177 -5.67 -23.29 -20.16
N THR A 178 -6.49 -22.84 -19.21
CA THR A 178 -7.16 -21.54 -19.21
C THR A 178 -6.72 -20.69 -18.02
N ASP A 179 -7.12 -19.43 -18.02
CA ASP A 179 -6.85 -18.53 -16.88
C ASP A 179 -7.50 -19.03 -15.59
N VAL A 180 -6.79 -18.80 -14.47
CA VAL A 180 -7.30 -19.11 -13.14
C VAL A 180 -8.50 -18.20 -12.84
N PRO A 181 -9.63 -18.74 -12.35
CA PRO A 181 -10.80 -17.94 -11.97
C PRO A 181 -10.48 -16.81 -11.00
N VAL A 182 -11.16 -15.66 -11.15
CA VAL A 182 -10.85 -14.43 -10.38
C VAL A 182 -11.06 -14.63 -8.88
N ASP A 183 -12.01 -15.42 -8.45
CA ASP A 183 -12.24 -15.76 -7.04
C ASP A 183 -11.06 -16.52 -6.44
N ILE A 184 -10.47 -17.46 -7.16
CA ILE A 184 -9.26 -18.18 -6.77
C ILE A 184 -8.05 -17.22 -6.75
N GLN A 185 -7.89 -16.37 -7.78
CA GLN A 185 -6.85 -15.35 -7.77
C GLN A 185 -6.96 -14.44 -6.53
N ASN A 186 -8.16 -14.00 -6.18
CA ASN A 186 -8.40 -13.20 -4.99
C ASN A 186 -8.07 -13.97 -3.70
N GLN A 187 -8.37 -15.28 -3.63
CA GLN A 187 -8.01 -16.10 -2.47
C GLN A 187 -6.49 -16.21 -2.31
N ILE A 188 -5.75 -16.43 -3.42
CA ILE A 188 -4.29 -16.46 -3.40
C ILE A 188 -3.74 -15.09 -2.94
N TRP A 189 -4.29 -13.99 -3.47
CA TRP A 189 -3.93 -12.63 -3.06
C TRP A 189 -4.12 -12.41 -1.55
N TYR A 190 -5.26 -12.81 -0.98
CA TYR A 190 -5.53 -12.65 0.46
C TYR A 190 -4.59 -13.49 1.33
N ASN A 191 -4.24 -14.69 0.87
CA ASN A 191 -3.25 -15.52 1.56
C ASN A 191 -1.87 -14.87 1.54
N VAL A 192 -1.44 -14.27 0.42
CA VAL A 192 -0.19 -13.52 0.33
C VAL A 192 -0.17 -12.34 1.32
N LEU A 193 -1.22 -11.53 1.37
CA LEU A 193 -1.30 -10.40 2.31
C LEU A 193 -1.24 -10.84 3.77
N LYS A 194 -1.83 -11.98 4.07
CA LYS A 194 -1.90 -12.53 5.44
C LYS A 194 -0.58 -13.18 5.86
N ASP A 195 0.04 -13.96 4.98
CA ASP A 195 1.09 -14.90 5.37
C ASP A 195 2.50 -14.44 4.97
N ASN A 196 2.62 -13.59 3.93
CA ASN A 196 3.91 -13.21 3.36
C ASN A 196 4.28 -11.73 3.59
N ILE A 197 3.31 -10.82 3.75
CA ILE A 197 3.57 -9.37 3.78
C ILE A 197 3.35 -8.80 5.17
N PHE A 198 4.38 -8.14 5.69
CA PHE A 198 4.40 -7.50 7.00
C PHE A 198 4.88 -6.06 6.84
N VAL A 199 4.19 -5.12 7.46
CA VAL A 199 4.48 -3.68 7.29
C VAL A 199 4.46 -2.98 8.64
N ILE A 200 5.46 -2.15 8.87
CA ILE A 200 5.51 -1.21 9.98
C ILE A 200 5.38 0.21 9.41
N CYS A 201 4.41 0.94 9.91
CA CYS A 201 4.13 2.32 9.53
C CYS A 201 4.53 3.27 10.66
N LYS A 202 4.91 4.49 10.29
CA LYS A 202 5.32 5.53 11.24
C LYS A 202 4.15 6.17 11.96
N THR A 203 2.96 6.18 11.32
CA THR A 203 1.75 6.82 11.86
C THR A 203 0.52 5.95 11.63
N GLU A 204 -0.56 6.25 12.35
CA GLU A 204 -1.85 5.56 12.19
C GLU A 204 -2.44 5.79 10.79
N MET A 205 -2.31 7.00 10.23
CA MET A 205 -2.79 7.27 8.88
C MET A 205 -1.99 6.51 7.83
N ALA A 206 -0.66 6.42 7.95
CA ALA A 206 0.17 5.60 7.07
C ALA A 206 -0.23 4.12 7.12
N LYS A 207 -0.54 3.59 8.31
CA LYS A 207 -1.07 2.22 8.48
C LYS A 207 -2.41 2.05 7.77
N SER A 208 -3.32 3.00 7.91
CA SER A 208 -4.64 2.97 7.26
C SER A 208 -4.52 3.07 5.74
N ILE A 209 -3.66 3.96 5.23
CA ILE A 209 -3.37 4.06 3.80
C ILE A 209 -2.79 2.75 3.26
N THR A 210 -1.78 2.18 3.93
CA THR A 210 -1.15 0.91 3.54
C THR A 210 -2.17 -0.23 3.49
N LYS A 211 -3.00 -0.38 4.50
CA LYS A 211 -4.08 -1.38 4.48
C LYS A 211 -5.04 -1.16 3.31
N ARG A 212 -5.42 0.09 3.04
CA ARG A 212 -6.32 0.44 1.94
C ARG A 212 -5.68 0.17 0.58
N THR A 213 -4.40 0.45 0.42
CA THR A 213 -3.61 0.14 -0.78
C THR A 213 -3.61 -1.36 -1.06
N LEU A 214 -3.33 -2.18 -0.05
CA LEU A 214 -3.20 -3.63 -0.20
C LEU A 214 -4.55 -4.35 -0.37
N ARG A 215 -5.56 -4.05 0.46
CA ARG A 215 -6.84 -4.78 0.47
C ARG A 215 -8.04 -4.01 -0.07
N GLY A 216 -7.95 -2.67 -0.20
CA GLY A 216 -9.10 -1.83 -0.51
C GLY A 216 -10.12 -1.80 0.62
N PHE A 217 -11.40 -1.88 0.28
CA PHE A 217 -12.54 -2.05 1.19
C PHE A 217 -12.87 -3.52 1.48
N ARG A 218 -12.13 -4.45 0.88
CA ARG A 218 -12.35 -5.90 1.05
C ARG A 218 -11.99 -6.35 2.46
N ARG A 219 -12.65 -7.42 2.92
CA ARG A 219 -12.38 -8.05 4.22
C ARG A 219 -11.20 -9.03 4.07
N ALA A 220 -9.99 -8.52 4.06
CA ALA A 220 -8.77 -9.33 4.06
C ALA A 220 -7.86 -8.93 5.23
N LYS A 221 -7.14 -9.91 5.80
CA LYS A 221 -6.15 -9.64 6.84
C LYS A 221 -4.91 -9.02 6.21
N VAL A 222 -4.48 -7.87 6.73
CA VAL A 222 -3.23 -7.20 6.36
C VAL A 222 -2.41 -6.97 7.63
N ASN A 223 -1.15 -7.42 7.63
CA ASN A 223 -0.26 -7.27 8.77
C ASN A 223 0.46 -5.91 8.70
N ALA A 224 -0.30 -4.81 8.69
CA ALA A 224 0.24 -3.47 8.81
C ALA A 224 0.02 -2.95 10.23
N ARG A 225 1.09 -2.47 10.87
CA ARG A 225 1.11 -2.02 12.25
C ARG A 225 1.73 -0.64 12.37
N TYR A 226 1.28 0.09 13.36
CA TYR A 226 1.89 1.30 13.87
C TYR A 226 2.39 1.03 15.28
N PHE A 227 3.56 1.56 15.60
CA PHE A 227 4.12 1.54 16.94
C PHE A 227 4.54 2.94 17.31
N GLU A 228 3.89 3.50 18.31
CA GLU A 228 4.34 4.73 18.94
C GLU A 228 5.76 4.53 19.46
N ASP A 229 6.64 5.49 19.19
CA ASP A 229 8.05 5.49 19.60
C ASP A 229 8.81 4.21 19.18
N LEU A 230 8.68 3.83 17.92
CA LEU A 230 9.27 2.62 17.34
C LEU A 230 10.76 2.50 17.60
N ILE A 231 11.52 3.59 17.48
CA ILE A 231 12.98 3.60 17.65
C ILE A 231 13.35 3.20 19.06
N ASN A 232 12.72 3.82 20.07
CA ASN A 232 12.95 3.49 21.48
C ASN A 232 12.56 2.03 21.80
N LYS A 233 11.45 1.55 21.24
CA LYS A 233 11.03 0.15 21.41
C LYS A 233 12.01 -0.85 20.83
N ILE A 234 12.58 -0.56 19.67
CA ILE A 234 13.61 -1.42 19.07
C ILE A 234 14.92 -1.34 19.86
N THR A 235 15.35 -0.14 20.28
CA THR A 235 16.63 0.07 20.95
C THR A 235 16.64 -0.42 22.39
N ASN A 236 15.57 -0.12 23.15
CA ASN A 236 15.56 -0.33 24.62
C ASN A 236 14.64 -1.48 25.06
N GLN A 237 13.79 -2.02 24.18
CA GLN A 237 12.83 -3.06 24.50
C GLN A 237 12.78 -4.14 23.40
N SER A 238 13.91 -4.41 22.76
CA SER A 238 14.03 -5.28 21.57
C SER A 238 13.38 -6.66 21.78
N ASP A 239 13.63 -7.32 22.90
CA ASP A 239 13.11 -8.66 23.17
C ASP A 239 11.58 -8.68 23.24
N MET A 240 10.97 -7.69 23.91
CA MET A 240 9.52 -7.55 23.94
C MET A 240 8.93 -7.19 22.59
N PHE A 241 9.64 -6.34 21.81
CA PHE A 241 9.22 -5.96 20.48
C PHE A 241 9.24 -7.15 19.53
N ILE A 242 10.32 -7.91 19.49
CA ILE A 242 10.47 -9.13 18.68
C ILE A 242 9.38 -10.15 19.05
N LYS A 243 9.14 -10.37 20.35
CA LYS A 243 8.10 -11.27 20.82
C LYS A 243 6.70 -10.84 20.33
N LYS A 244 6.36 -9.54 20.44
CA LYS A 244 5.08 -9.01 19.90
C LYS A 244 4.95 -9.17 18.41
N MET A 245 6.04 -9.02 17.66
CA MET A 245 6.05 -9.23 16.21
C MET A 245 5.84 -10.72 15.87
N HIS A 246 6.49 -11.62 16.60
CA HIS A 246 6.38 -13.06 16.41
C HIS A 246 4.99 -13.60 16.78
N ASP A 247 4.44 -13.19 17.92
CA ASP A 247 3.15 -13.68 18.41
C ASP A 247 1.94 -13.12 17.64
N GLY A 248 2.17 -12.20 16.71
CA GLY A 248 1.12 -11.65 15.87
C GLY A 248 0.13 -10.75 16.61
N LYS A 249 0.46 -10.30 17.83
CA LYS A 249 -0.40 -9.47 18.71
C LYS A 249 -0.01 -8.00 18.65
#